data_9e8bec2c28574643a83324975106c0e9
#
_entry.id   9e8bec2c28574643a83324975106c0e9
#
_cell.length_a   1.000
_cell.length_b   1.000
_cell.length_c   1.000
_cell.angle_alpha   90.00
_cell.angle_beta   90.00
_cell.angle_gamma   90.00
#
_symmetry.space_group_name_H-M   'P 1'
#
loop_
_entity.id
_entity.type
_entity.pdbx_description
1 polymer ?
#
loop_
_entity_poly.entity_id
_entity_poly.type
_entity_poly.pdbx_seq_one_letter_code
_entity_poly.pdbx_strand_id
1 'polypeptide(L)'
;MKKKLGMLLLVPAVTLSLAACGNDDGKDKDGKVTIKTTVYPLQSFAEQIGGKHVKVSSIYPAGTDLHSYEPTQKDILSASKSDLFMYTGDNLDPVAKKVASTIKDKDKKLSLEDKLDKAKLLTDQHEHGEEHEHEGHDHEKEEHHHHGGYDPHVWLDPKINQTFAKEIKDELVKKDLKHKDDYEKNYKKLNDDLKKIDNDMKQVTKDKQG
;
A
#
# COMPACT_ATOMS: atom_id res chain seq x y z
N MET A 1 17.44 -18.59 84.16
CA MET A 1 16.68 -19.00 83.01
C MET A 1 16.36 -17.75 82.15
N LYS A 2 17.15 -17.50 81.12
CA LYS A 2 17.01 -16.28 80.27
C LYS A 2 16.53 -16.73 78.88
N LYS A 3 15.27 -16.46 78.57
CA LYS A 3 14.70 -16.72 77.22
C LYS A 3 15.18 -15.64 76.28
N LYS A 4 15.93 -16.01 75.23
CA LYS A 4 16.30 -15.13 74.13
C LYS A 4 15.17 -15.15 73.13
N LEU A 5 14.52 -14.01 72.95
CA LEU A 5 13.52 -13.73 71.94
C LEU A 5 14.21 -13.41 70.63
N GLY A 6 14.18 -14.32 69.66
CA GLY A 6 14.72 -14.10 68.33
C GLY A 6 13.74 -13.26 67.52
N MET A 7 14.15 -12.05 67.19
CA MET A 7 13.42 -11.15 66.32
C MET A 7 13.68 -11.49 64.84
N LEU A 8 12.70 -12.10 64.19
CA LEU A 8 12.73 -12.47 62.75
C LEU A 8 12.46 -11.21 61.93
N LEU A 9 13.46 -10.64 61.31
CA LEU A 9 13.35 -9.54 60.36
C LEU A 9 12.78 -10.06 59.04
N LEU A 10 11.52 -9.75 58.80
CA LEU A 10 10.85 -9.96 57.51
C LEU A 10 11.30 -8.84 56.54
N VAL A 11 12.17 -9.19 55.60
CA VAL A 11 12.56 -8.30 54.49
C VAL A 11 11.48 -8.41 53.42
N PRO A 12 10.73 -7.35 53.08
CA PRO A 12 9.85 -7.38 51.92
C PRO A 12 10.68 -7.34 50.66
N ALA A 13 10.64 -8.43 49.89
CA ALA A 13 11.17 -8.44 48.52
C ALA A 13 10.29 -7.54 47.66
N VAL A 14 10.75 -6.32 47.39
CA VAL A 14 10.17 -5.45 46.36
C VAL A 14 10.57 -6.02 45.02
N THR A 15 9.65 -6.79 44.42
CA THR A 15 9.78 -7.16 43.01
C THR A 15 9.55 -5.90 42.17
N LEU A 16 10.64 -5.30 41.69
CA LEU A 16 10.58 -4.31 40.61
C LEU A 16 10.07 -5.01 39.36
N SER A 17 8.78 -4.88 39.10
CA SER A 17 8.21 -5.19 37.80
C SER A 17 8.76 -4.14 36.82
N LEU A 18 9.82 -4.50 36.06
CA LEU A 18 10.15 -3.78 34.85
C LEU A 18 8.92 -3.92 33.95
N ALA A 19 8.08 -2.90 33.93
CA ALA A 19 7.17 -2.68 32.80
C ALA A 19 8.08 -2.50 31.59
N ALA A 20 8.25 -3.56 30.82
CA ALA A 20 8.72 -3.46 29.46
C ALA A 20 7.70 -2.56 28.76
N CYS A 21 8.07 -1.30 28.52
CA CYS A 21 7.45 -0.48 27.51
C CYS A 21 7.68 -1.24 26.21
N GLY A 22 6.74 -2.13 25.87
CA GLY A 22 6.68 -2.74 24.56
C GLY A 22 6.59 -1.59 23.57
N ASN A 23 7.46 -1.60 22.59
CA ASN A 23 7.28 -0.83 21.37
C ASN A 23 5.81 -1.00 20.99
N ASP A 24 5.13 0.13 20.85
CA ASP A 24 3.81 0.20 20.26
C ASP A 24 4.03 -0.09 18.77
N ASP A 25 3.96 -1.37 18.40
CA ASP A 25 4.23 -1.88 17.05
C ASP A 25 3.13 -1.42 16.05
N GLY A 26 2.62 -0.21 16.20
CA GLY A 26 1.76 0.45 15.22
C GLY A 26 0.45 -0.28 14.88
N LYS A 27 0.17 -1.43 15.48
CA LYS A 27 -1.05 -2.21 15.25
C LYS A 27 -2.25 -1.51 15.89
N ASP A 28 -3.41 -1.66 15.28
CA ASP A 28 -4.64 -1.15 15.88
C ASP A 28 -4.95 -1.87 17.21
N LYS A 29 -6.00 -1.40 17.92
CA LYS A 29 -6.40 -1.97 19.21
C LYS A 29 -6.74 -3.47 19.14
N ASP A 30 -7.07 -3.95 17.95
CA ASP A 30 -7.38 -5.36 17.67
C ASP A 30 -6.14 -6.16 17.23
N GLY A 31 -4.94 -5.55 17.23
CA GLY A 31 -3.68 -6.17 16.83
C GLY A 31 -3.53 -6.40 15.33
N LYS A 32 -4.32 -5.70 14.51
CA LYS A 32 -4.27 -5.79 13.05
C LYS A 32 -3.27 -4.80 12.47
N VAL A 33 -2.64 -5.18 11.36
CA VAL A 33 -1.82 -4.26 10.56
C VAL A 33 -2.74 -3.25 9.86
N THR A 34 -2.52 -1.97 10.12
CA THR A 34 -3.28 -0.89 9.51
C THR A 34 -2.63 -0.45 8.20
N ILE A 35 -3.41 -0.44 7.12
CA ILE A 35 -2.91 -0.11 5.78
C ILE A 35 -3.74 1.02 5.20
N LYS A 36 -3.06 2.06 4.71
CA LYS A 36 -3.64 3.07 3.84
C LYS A 36 -3.13 2.86 2.43
N THR A 37 -4.01 2.98 1.47
CA THR A 37 -3.67 2.80 0.06
C THR A 37 -4.38 3.84 -0.80
N THR A 38 -4.17 3.78 -2.11
CA THR A 38 -4.74 4.70 -3.08
C THR A 38 -5.84 4.02 -3.90
N VAL A 39 -5.51 3.42 -5.02
CA VAL A 39 -6.48 2.84 -5.94
C VAL A 39 -7.12 1.56 -5.39
N TYR A 40 -8.39 1.33 -5.75
CA TYR A 40 -9.17 0.19 -5.27
C TYR A 40 -8.51 -1.18 -5.49
N PRO A 41 -7.85 -1.48 -6.62
CA PRO A 41 -7.19 -2.78 -6.79
C PRO A 41 -6.17 -3.09 -5.71
N LEU A 42 -5.39 -2.10 -5.25
CA LEU A 42 -4.42 -2.30 -4.18
C LEU A 42 -5.11 -2.58 -2.84
N GLN A 43 -6.21 -1.87 -2.55
CA GLN A 43 -7.04 -2.16 -1.37
C GLN A 43 -7.53 -3.60 -1.41
N SER A 44 -8.12 -4.01 -2.53
CA SER A 44 -8.65 -5.36 -2.71
C SER A 44 -7.58 -6.44 -2.54
N PHE A 45 -6.38 -6.25 -3.10
CA PHE A 45 -5.28 -7.21 -2.95
C PHE A 45 -4.82 -7.33 -1.50
N ALA A 46 -4.65 -6.19 -0.82
CA ALA A 46 -4.25 -6.18 0.59
C ALA A 46 -5.32 -6.85 1.49
N GLU A 47 -6.60 -6.61 1.24
CA GLU A 47 -7.70 -7.26 1.96
C GLU A 47 -7.75 -8.77 1.69
N GLN A 48 -7.59 -9.19 0.45
CA GLN A 48 -7.61 -10.60 0.08
C GLN A 48 -6.42 -11.37 0.67
N ILE A 49 -5.21 -10.78 0.65
CA ILE A 49 -4.00 -11.40 1.19
C ILE A 49 -4.01 -11.35 2.72
N GLY A 50 -4.32 -10.18 3.28
CA GLY A 50 -4.27 -9.94 4.72
C GLY A 50 -5.40 -10.57 5.51
N GLY A 51 -6.57 -10.73 4.90
CA GLY A 51 -7.77 -11.30 5.53
C GLY A 51 -8.11 -10.59 6.83
N LYS A 52 -8.35 -11.35 7.87
CA LYS A 52 -8.74 -10.84 9.20
C LYS A 52 -7.61 -10.13 9.96
N HIS A 53 -6.36 -10.23 9.49
CA HIS A 53 -5.17 -9.71 10.18
C HIS A 53 -4.82 -8.28 9.78
N VAL A 54 -5.53 -7.70 8.82
CA VAL A 54 -5.31 -6.34 8.34
C VAL A 54 -6.57 -5.48 8.45
N LYS A 55 -6.36 -4.18 8.45
CA LYS A 55 -7.41 -3.17 8.31
C LYS A 55 -6.97 -2.21 7.20
N VAL A 56 -7.59 -2.35 6.04
CA VAL A 56 -7.23 -1.60 4.84
C VAL A 56 -8.26 -0.52 4.56
N SER A 57 -7.81 0.62 4.08
CA SER A 57 -8.69 1.66 3.54
C SER A 57 -7.95 2.55 2.55
N SER A 58 -8.66 2.99 1.52
CA SER A 58 -8.13 3.99 0.59
C SER A 58 -8.11 5.39 1.22
N ILE A 59 -7.14 6.23 0.82
CA ILE A 59 -7.18 7.66 1.06
C ILE A 59 -8.07 8.36 0.03
N TYR A 60 -8.35 7.72 -1.12
CA TYR A 60 -9.26 8.23 -2.12
C TYR A 60 -10.69 7.81 -1.78
N PRO A 61 -11.61 8.76 -1.61
CA PRO A 61 -13.03 8.43 -1.40
C PRO A 61 -13.61 7.65 -2.59
N ALA A 62 -14.57 6.76 -2.31
CA ALA A 62 -15.25 6.03 -3.36
C ALA A 62 -15.92 6.97 -4.37
N GLY A 63 -15.73 6.69 -5.66
CA GLY A 63 -16.31 7.51 -6.74
C GLY A 63 -15.55 8.80 -7.05
N THR A 64 -14.42 9.03 -6.42
CA THR A 64 -13.55 10.19 -6.72
C THR A 64 -12.77 9.93 -8.01
N ASP A 65 -12.65 10.98 -8.83
CA ASP A 65 -11.71 10.97 -9.94
C ASP A 65 -10.28 11.07 -9.40
N LEU A 66 -9.47 10.07 -9.71
CA LEU A 66 -8.09 9.94 -9.22
C LEU A 66 -7.17 11.04 -9.76
N HIS A 67 -7.50 11.62 -10.93
CA HIS A 67 -6.68 12.63 -11.58
C HIS A 67 -6.90 14.04 -11.01
N SER A 68 -8.04 14.27 -10.39
CA SER A 68 -8.42 15.58 -9.83
C SER A 68 -8.47 15.63 -8.31
N TYR A 69 -8.27 14.49 -7.63
CA TYR A 69 -8.35 14.44 -6.17
C TYR A 69 -7.12 15.07 -5.50
N GLU A 70 -7.39 15.96 -4.56
CA GLU A 70 -6.35 16.50 -3.66
C GLU A 70 -6.51 15.94 -2.24
N PRO A 71 -5.49 15.23 -1.70
CA PRO A 71 -5.54 14.68 -0.36
C PRO A 71 -5.67 15.78 0.68
N THR A 72 -6.64 15.61 1.58
CA THR A 72 -6.81 16.51 2.72
C THR A 72 -5.71 16.30 3.76
N GLN A 73 -5.53 17.26 4.68
CA GLN A 73 -4.63 17.09 5.82
C GLN A 73 -4.99 15.86 6.67
N LYS A 74 -6.27 15.50 6.73
CA LYS A 74 -6.74 14.30 7.42
C LYS A 74 -6.25 13.03 6.73
N ASP A 75 -6.26 12.99 5.41
CA ASP A 75 -5.78 11.84 4.63
C ASP A 75 -4.27 11.65 4.80
N ILE A 76 -3.50 12.74 4.70
CA ILE A 76 -2.05 12.75 4.95
C ILE A 76 -1.74 12.24 6.36
N LEU A 77 -2.43 12.77 7.37
CA LEU A 77 -2.22 12.35 8.76
C LEU A 77 -2.60 10.88 8.97
N SER A 78 -3.68 10.42 8.33
CA SER A 78 -4.12 9.02 8.45
C SER A 78 -3.14 8.06 7.78
N ALA A 79 -2.56 8.43 6.63
CA ALA A 79 -1.51 7.67 5.97
C ALA A 79 -0.23 7.59 6.83
N SER A 80 0.21 8.71 7.41
CA SER A 80 1.41 8.74 8.24
C SER A 80 1.30 7.96 9.55
N LYS A 81 0.07 7.79 10.07
CA LYS A 81 -0.22 7.02 11.29
C LYS A 81 -0.43 5.54 11.05
N SER A 82 -0.64 5.11 9.80
CA SER A 82 -0.80 3.69 9.48
C SER A 82 0.53 2.94 9.59
N ASP A 83 0.46 1.61 9.70
CA ASP A 83 1.64 0.75 9.67
C ASP A 83 2.26 0.68 8.29
N LEU A 84 1.42 0.88 7.25
CA LEU A 84 1.85 0.87 5.87
C LEU A 84 0.99 1.84 5.04
N PHE A 85 1.64 2.73 4.30
CA PHE A 85 1.08 3.44 3.18
C PHE A 85 1.57 2.81 1.88
N MET A 86 0.64 2.32 1.07
CA MET A 86 0.92 1.58 -0.15
C MET A 86 0.26 2.26 -1.35
N TYR A 87 1.03 2.47 -2.42
CA TYR A 87 0.56 3.18 -3.61
C TYR A 87 1.22 2.63 -4.89
N THR A 88 0.69 2.99 -6.03
CA THR A 88 1.18 2.48 -7.32
C THR A 88 2.60 2.92 -7.62
N GLY A 89 2.97 4.15 -7.31
CA GLY A 89 4.34 4.64 -7.48
C GLY A 89 4.41 6.14 -7.72
N ASP A 90 5.61 6.67 -7.63
CA ASP A 90 5.88 8.11 -7.72
C ASP A 90 5.55 8.72 -9.08
N ASN A 91 5.72 7.94 -10.16
CA ASN A 91 5.43 8.38 -11.53
C ASN A 91 4.02 7.99 -11.97
N LEU A 92 3.44 6.94 -11.37
CA LEU A 92 2.12 6.43 -11.68
C LEU A 92 1.02 7.12 -10.87
N ASP A 93 1.36 7.69 -9.71
CA ASP A 93 0.43 8.39 -8.80
C ASP A 93 1.14 9.59 -8.15
N PRO A 94 1.26 10.73 -8.88
CA PRO A 94 1.90 11.93 -8.36
C PRO A 94 1.21 12.52 -7.12
N VAL A 95 -0.09 12.27 -6.96
CA VAL A 95 -0.87 12.69 -5.79
C VAL A 95 -0.44 11.88 -4.57
N ALA A 96 -0.37 10.55 -4.69
CA ALA A 96 0.13 9.68 -3.63
C ALA A 96 1.60 9.95 -3.29
N LYS A 97 2.42 10.32 -4.28
CA LYS A 97 3.81 10.78 -4.04
C LYS A 97 3.86 11.92 -3.05
N LYS A 98 2.98 12.92 -3.17
CA LYS A 98 2.91 14.05 -2.21
C LYS A 98 2.64 13.53 -0.80
N VAL A 99 1.72 12.58 -0.63
CA VAL A 99 1.43 11.94 0.66
C VAL A 99 2.65 11.15 1.16
N ALA A 100 3.23 10.29 0.32
CA ALA A 100 4.39 9.47 0.65
C ALA A 100 5.61 10.30 1.08
N SER A 101 5.78 11.50 0.52
CA SER A 101 6.88 12.41 0.87
C SER A 101 6.80 12.92 2.31
N THR A 102 5.61 12.95 2.90
CA THR A 102 5.40 13.37 4.29
C THR A 102 5.75 12.27 5.30
N ILE A 103 5.77 11.01 4.87
CA ILE A 103 6.09 9.86 5.69
C ILE A 103 7.60 9.67 5.70
N LYS A 104 8.25 9.99 6.84
CA LYS A 104 9.72 9.94 6.96
C LYS A 104 10.25 8.51 7.05
N ASP A 105 9.51 7.63 7.70
CA ASP A 105 9.88 6.23 7.89
C ASP A 105 9.70 5.46 6.57
N LYS A 106 10.82 4.97 6.03
CA LYS A 106 10.82 4.22 4.77
C LYS A 106 10.12 2.87 4.89
N ASP A 107 10.17 2.26 6.08
CA ASP A 107 9.52 0.98 6.32
C ASP A 107 7.98 1.10 6.41
N LYS A 108 7.45 2.32 6.48
CA LYS A 108 6.02 2.60 6.42
C LYS A 108 5.49 2.93 5.03
N LYS A 109 6.32 2.81 3.99
CA LYS A 109 5.94 3.12 2.61
C LYS A 109 6.25 1.96 1.67
N LEU A 110 5.33 1.68 0.76
CA LEU A 110 5.53 0.74 -0.32
C LEU A 110 5.11 1.38 -1.65
N SER A 111 6.09 1.75 -2.46
CA SER A 111 5.91 2.12 -3.86
C SER A 111 5.99 0.85 -4.70
N LEU A 112 4.92 0.46 -5.34
CA LEU A 112 4.86 -0.77 -6.13
C LEU A 112 5.55 -0.62 -7.48
N GLU A 113 5.61 0.58 -8.04
CA GLU A 113 6.35 0.91 -9.25
C GLU A 113 7.84 0.52 -9.15
N ASP A 114 8.44 0.64 -7.97
CA ASP A 114 9.86 0.32 -7.74
C ASP A 114 10.18 -1.17 -7.98
N LYS A 115 9.15 -1.99 -8.06
CA LYS A 115 9.23 -3.44 -8.31
C LYS A 115 8.91 -3.83 -9.75
N LEU A 116 8.59 -2.87 -10.58
CA LEU A 116 8.28 -3.08 -11.98
C LEU A 116 9.51 -2.89 -12.87
N ASP A 117 9.55 -3.66 -13.93
CA ASP A 117 10.48 -3.42 -15.05
C ASP A 117 9.94 -2.25 -15.89
N LYS A 118 10.50 -1.08 -15.66
CA LYS A 118 10.05 0.16 -16.34
C LYS A 118 10.11 0.09 -17.87
N ALA A 119 10.97 -0.77 -18.41
CA ALA A 119 11.04 -0.98 -19.86
C ALA A 119 9.80 -1.68 -20.45
N LYS A 120 8.97 -2.28 -19.59
CA LYS A 120 7.72 -2.96 -19.98
C LYS A 120 6.46 -2.14 -19.70
N LEU A 121 6.62 -0.96 -19.10
CA LEU A 121 5.49 -0.06 -18.90
C LEU A 121 5.12 0.60 -20.22
N LEU A 122 3.82 0.70 -20.48
CA LEU A 122 3.31 1.46 -21.60
C LEU A 122 3.64 2.94 -21.37
N THR A 123 4.22 3.57 -22.37
CA THR A 123 4.39 5.02 -22.37
C THR A 123 3.07 5.66 -22.74
N ASP A 124 2.73 6.74 -22.05
CA ASP A 124 1.56 7.56 -22.37
C ASP A 124 1.87 8.30 -23.68
N GLN A 125 1.54 7.66 -24.81
CA GLN A 125 1.65 8.26 -26.13
C GLN A 125 0.41 9.12 -26.35
N HIS A 126 0.44 10.37 -25.87
CA HIS A 126 -0.41 11.38 -26.43
C HIS A 126 0.08 11.62 -27.87
N GLU A 127 -0.54 10.95 -28.85
CA GLU A 127 -0.46 11.38 -30.24
C GLU A 127 -1.00 12.81 -30.31
N HIS A 128 -0.11 13.78 -30.31
CA HIS A 128 -0.41 15.10 -30.81
C HIS A 128 -0.63 14.97 -32.31
N GLY A 129 -1.85 14.58 -32.69
CA GLY A 129 -2.33 14.66 -34.06
C GLY A 129 -2.45 16.12 -34.43
N GLU A 130 -1.66 16.46 -35.45
CA GLU A 130 -1.85 17.54 -36.42
C GLU A 130 -1.98 19.00 -35.90
N GLU A 131 -1.00 19.75 -36.37
CA GLU A 131 -0.93 21.20 -36.39
C GLU A 131 -2.24 21.80 -36.93
N HIS A 132 -3.03 22.42 -36.05
CA HIS A 132 -3.96 23.44 -36.42
C HIS A 132 -3.43 24.78 -35.90
N GLU A 133 -2.93 25.59 -36.81
CA GLU A 133 -2.70 27.02 -36.60
C GLU A 133 -4.06 27.66 -36.23
N HIS A 134 -4.21 28.05 -34.96
CA HIS A 134 -5.25 29.01 -34.56
C HIS A 134 -4.62 30.12 -33.73
N GLU A 135 -4.79 31.32 -34.31
CA GLU A 135 -4.47 32.60 -33.71
C GLU A 135 -5.23 32.80 -32.38
N GLY A 136 -4.46 33.22 -31.39
CA GLY A 136 -4.79 34.09 -30.27
C GLY A 136 -6.12 33.89 -29.53
N HIS A 137 -6.08 33.14 -28.43
CA HIS A 137 -6.87 33.41 -27.23
C HIS A 137 -6.09 33.06 -25.98
N ASP A 138 -6.00 34.06 -25.11
CA ASP A 138 -5.48 33.96 -23.75
C ASP A 138 -6.34 32.96 -22.95
N HIS A 139 -5.82 31.76 -22.67
CA HIS A 139 -6.43 30.84 -21.75
C HIS A 139 -5.49 30.64 -20.57
N GLU A 140 -6.02 30.86 -19.37
CA GLU A 140 -5.43 30.56 -18.09
C GLU A 140 -4.85 29.16 -18.12
N LYS A 141 -3.58 29.05 -17.70
CA LYS A 141 -2.85 27.78 -17.63
C LYS A 141 -3.52 26.89 -16.59
N GLU A 142 -4.40 26.01 -17.02
CA GLU A 142 -4.70 24.81 -16.25
C GLU A 142 -3.39 23.99 -16.19
N GLU A 143 -2.88 23.79 -15.00
CA GLU A 143 -1.73 22.92 -14.77
C GLU A 143 -2.16 21.49 -15.10
N HIS A 144 -1.93 21.07 -16.35
CA HIS A 144 -1.98 19.67 -16.71
C HIS A 144 -0.89 18.93 -15.92
N HIS A 145 -1.28 18.14 -14.95
CA HIS A 145 -0.37 17.23 -14.25
C HIS A 145 0.16 16.22 -15.25
N HIS A 146 1.37 16.46 -15.75
CA HIS A 146 2.10 15.51 -16.57
C HIS A 146 2.36 14.25 -15.74
N HIS A 147 1.62 13.19 -16.00
CA HIS A 147 2.01 11.84 -15.60
C HIS A 147 3.40 11.58 -16.18
N GLY A 148 4.30 10.95 -15.42
CA GLY A 148 5.72 10.81 -15.75
C GLY A 148 6.06 10.00 -17.01
N GLY A 149 5.27 10.08 -18.07
CA GLY A 149 5.46 9.42 -19.35
C GLY A 149 5.00 7.96 -19.40
N TYR A 150 4.41 7.42 -18.34
CA TYR A 150 3.84 6.07 -18.31
C TYR A 150 2.34 6.12 -18.09
N ASP A 151 1.62 5.15 -18.70
CA ASP A 151 0.20 4.96 -18.43
C ASP A 151 0.00 4.62 -16.93
N PRO A 152 -0.74 5.43 -16.16
CA PRO A 152 -0.96 5.19 -14.74
C PRO A 152 -1.82 3.96 -14.45
N HIS A 153 -2.58 3.44 -15.45
CA HIS A 153 -3.55 2.35 -15.29
C HIS A 153 -2.91 0.96 -15.30
N VAL A 154 -1.70 0.83 -14.77
CA VAL A 154 -0.89 -0.41 -14.76
C VAL A 154 -1.61 -1.60 -14.13
N TRP A 155 -2.56 -1.35 -13.23
CA TRP A 155 -3.37 -2.41 -12.59
C TRP A 155 -4.37 -3.09 -13.53
N LEU A 156 -4.51 -2.64 -14.78
CA LEU A 156 -5.28 -3.34 -15.79
C LEU A 156 -4.53 -4.55 -16.37
N ASP A 157 -3.20 -4.62 -16.19
CA ASP A 157 -2.40 -5.78 -16.60
C ASP A 157 -2.35 -6.85 -15.50
N PRO A 158 -2.91 -8.06 -15.74
CA PRO A 158 -2.88 -9.13 -14.75
C PRO A 158 -1.48 -9.60 -14.35
N LYS A 159 -0.46 -9.43 -15.21
CA LYS A 159 0.92 -9.78 -14.88
C LYS A 159 1.52 -8.77 -13.90
N ILE A 160 1.24 -7.50 -14.09
CA ILE A 160 1.64 -6.45 -13.16
C ILE A 160 0.97 -6.70 -11.82
N ASN A 161 -0.32 -7.06 -11.82
CA ASN A 161 -1.05 -7.40 -10.60
C ASN A 161 -0.46 -8.60 -9.85
N GLN A 162 0.08 -9.60 -10.55
CA GLN A 162 0.80 -10.71 -9.90
C GLN A 162 2.06 -10.20 -9.16
N THR A 163 2.78 -9.25 -9.75
CA THR A 163 3.93 -8.61 -9.10
C THR A 163 3.47 -7.82 -7.87
N PHE A 164 2.43 -7.00 -8.01
CA PHE A 164 1.87 -6.23 -6.90
C PHE A 164 1.40 -7.13 -5.74
N ALA A 165 0.65 -8.18 -6.05
CA ALA A 165 0.18 -9.12 -5.05
C ALA A 165 1.34 -9.79 -4.29
N LYS A 166 2.44 -10.13 -5.00
CA LYS A 166 3.64 -10.70 -4.38
C LYS A 166 4.29 -9.72 -3.42
N GLU A 167 4.50 -8.49 -3.83
CA GLU A 167 5.16 -7.47 -3.00
C GLU A 167 4.31 -7.11 -1.78
N ILE A 168 2.98 -7.02 -1.94
CA ILE A 168 2.04 -6.83 -0.82
C ILE A 168 2.16 -7.97 0.19
N LYS A 169 2.18 -9.21 -0.27
CA LYS A 169 2.36 -10.39 0.59
C LYS A 169 3.70 -10.34 1.33
N ASP A 170 4.78 -10.03 0.63
CA ASP A 170 6.12 -9.96 1.23
C ASP A 170 6.20 -8.87 2.31
N GLU A 171 5.59 -7.71 2.06
CA GLU A 171 5.56 -6.62 3.06
C GLU A 171 4.68 -6.97 4.26
N LEU A 172 3.54 -7.64 4.06
CA LEU A 172 2.70 -8.11 5.17
C LEU A 172 3.42 -9.14 6.04
N VAL A 173 4.14 -10.08 5.44
CA VAL A 173 4.96 -11.05 6.16
C VAL A 173 6.05 -10.36 6.98
N LYS A 174 6.71 -9.34 6.41
CA LYS A 174 7.73 -8.54 7.11
C LYS A 174 7.15 -7.83 8.34
N LYS A 175 5.95 -7.26 8.23
CA LYS A 175 5.30 -6.50 9.31
C LYS A 175 4.64 -7.40 10.36
N ASP A 176 4.22 -8.57 9.97
CA ASP A 176 3.45 -9.48 10.84
C ASP A 176 3.80 -10.95 10.57
N LEU A 177 5.03 -11.31 10.91
CA LEU A 177 5.58 -12.64 10.72
C LEU A 177 4.73 -13.74 11.37
N LYS A 178 4.00 -13.40 12.43
CA LYS A 178 3.13 -14.35 13.16
C LYS A 178 2.06 -14.98 12.26
N HIS A 179 1.57 -14.24 11.26
CA HIS A 179 0.49 -14.69 10.39
C HIS A 179 0.96 -15.00 8.95
N LYS A 180 2.28 -15.25 8.80
CA LYS A 180 2.91 -15.57 7.51
C LYS A 180 2.17 -16.63 6.71
N ASP A 181 1.82 -17.75 7.35
CA ASP A 181 1.20 -18.90 6.66
C ASP A 181 -0.19 -18.53 6.09
N ASP A 182 -0.96 -17.70 6.80
CA ASP A 182 -2.25 -17.19 6.30
C ASP A 182 -2.03 -16.27 5.09
N TYR A 183 -1.03 -15.38 5.12
CA TYR A 183 -0.70 -14.48 4.02
C TYR A 183 -0.22 -15.25 2.78
N GLU A 184 0.63 -16.24 2.95
CA GLU A 184 1.11 -17.08 1.85
C GLU A 184 -0.01 -17.89 1.21
N LYS A 185 -0.88 -18.49 2.01
CA LYS A 185 -2.06 -19.22 1.54
C LYS A 185 -3.01 -18.33 0.75
N ASN A 186 -3.32 -17.16 1.29
CA ASN A 186 -4.24 -16.22 0.65
C ASN A 186 -3.64 -15.63 -0.64
N TYR A 187 -2.35 -15.27 -0.61
CA TYR A 187 -1.62 -14.84 -1.79
C TYR A 187 -1.65 -15.91 -2.90
N LYS A 188 -1.42 -17.18 -2.55
CA LYS A 188 -1.46 -18.25 -3.55
C LYS A 188 -2.80 -18.28 -4.28
N LYS A 189 -3.91 -18.17 -3.55
CA LYS A 189 -5.24 -18.12 -4.14
C LYS A 189 -5.41 -16.94 -5.08
N LEU A 190 -5.10 -15.73 -4.63
CA LEU A 190 -5.18 -14.52 -5.45
C LEU A 190 -4.31 -14.62 -6.71
N ASN A 191 -3.08 -15.12 -6.57
CA ASN A 191 -2.15 -15.26 -7.69
C ASN A 191 -2.64 -16.29 -8.72
N ASP A 192 -3.27 -17.38 -8.28
CA ASP A 192 -3.87 -18.37 -9.18
C ASP A 192 -5.07 -17.76 -9.93
N ASP A 193 -5.89 -16.92 -9.28
CA ASP A 193 -7.00 -16.19 -9.92
C ASP A 193 -6.46 -15.17 -10.96
N LEU A 194 -5.41 -14.42 -10.64
CA LEU A 194 -4.78 -13.46 -11.56
C LEU A 194 -4.15 -14.16 -12.78
N LYS A 195 -3.53 -15.33 -12.59
CA LYS A 195 -3.02 -16.14 -13.71
C LYS A 195 -4.13 -16.63 -14.61
N LYS A 196 -5.28 -17.01 -14.04
CA LYS A 196 -6.44 -17.40 -14.84
C LYS A 196 -6.91 -16.23 -15.70
N ILE A 197 -7.06 -15.04 -15.11
CA ILE A 197 -7.46 -13.84 -15.86
C ILE A 197 -6.47 -13.55 -17.01
N ASP A 198 -5.16 -13.60 -16.76
CA ASP A 198 -4.12 -13.42 -17.82
C ASP A 198 -4.30 -14.44 -18.97
N ASN A 199 -4.57 -15.70 -18.64
CA ASN A 199 -4.77 -16.73 -19.64
C ASN A 199 -6.08 -16.52 -20.43
N ASP A 200 -7.18 -16.20 -19.75
CA ASP A 200 -8.47 -15.92 -20.39
C ASP A 200 -8.38 -14.71 -21.34
N MET A 201 -7.69 -13.63 -20.91
CA MET A 201 -7.43 -12.46 -21.78
C MET A 201 -6.63 -12.83 -23.03
N LYS A 202 -5.59 -13.67 -22.89
CA LYS A 202 -4.78 -14.13 -24.02
C LYS A 202 -5.58 -14.99 -25.01
N GLN A 203 -6.51 -15.80 -24.53
CA GLN A 203 -7.39 -16.57 -25.42
C GLN A 203 -8.29 -15.64 -26.23
N VAL A 204 -8.98 -14.70 -25.57
CA VAL A 204 -9.85 -13.75 -26.26
C VAL A 204 -9.11 -12.91 -27.32
N THR A 205 -7.86 -12.53 -27.04
CA THR A 205 -7.04 -11.75 -28.02
C THR A 205 -6.58 -12.58 -29.19
N LYS A 206 -6.27 -13.87 -29.00
CA LYS A 206 -5.91 -14.77 -30.10
C LYS A 206 -7.09 -15.03 -31.05
N ASP A 207 -8.27 -15.23 -30.50
CA ASP A 207 -9.50 -15.51 -31.27
C ASP A 207 -9.95 -14.30 -32.12
N LYS A 208 -9.49 -13.08 -31.79
CA LYS A 208 -9.80 -11.87 -32.55
C LYS A 208 -8.79 -11.54 -33.65
N GLN A 209 -7.65 -12.23 -33.69
CA GLN A 209 -6.60 -12.04 -34.71
C GLN A 209 -6.68 -13.06 -35.86
N GLY A 210 -7.64 -13.97 -35.81
CA GLY A 210 -7.99 -14.93 -36.89
C GLY A 210 -9.28 -14.53 -37.56
#